data_5cf30c441a812fd967d62d56d834f69f
#
_entry.id   5cf30c441a812fd967d62d56d834f69f
#
_cell.length_a   1.000
_cell.length_b   1.000
_cell.length_c   1.000
_cell.angle_alpha   90.00
_cell.angle_beta   90.00
_cell.angle_gamma   90.00
#
_symmetry.space_group_name_H-M   'P 1'
#
loop_
_entity.id
_entity.type
_entity.pdbx_description
1 polymer ?
#
loop_
_entity_poly.entity_id
_entity_poly.type
_entity_poly.pdbx_seq_one_letter_code
_entity_poly.pdbx_strand_id
1 'polypeptide(L)'
;MIAMVALLTAAIAQAHQWTPTYPEFRPAYVNGVLITTMTIFNKRSDVRFYEINVYDEDWNTIRFATTSKIIEVGYLERINVDVFILEQDLVNVEYICTTSKLLADDLNNGIHSKICSKV
;
A
#
# COMPACT_ATOMS: atom_id res chain seq x y z
N MET A 1 41.57 -26.27 9.82
CA MET A 1 40.44 -25.62 10.51
C MET A 1 39.63 -24.85 9.49
N ILE A 2 38.50 -25.40 9.07
CA ILE A 2 37.64 -24.79 8.08
C ILE A 2 36.59 -23.97 8.85
N ALA A 3 36.68 -22.65 8.73
CA ALA A 3 35.64 -21.78 9.24
C ALA A 3 34.43 -21.94 8.33
N MET A 4 33.41 -22.60 8.80
CA MET A 4 32.15 -22.71 8.11
C MET A 4 31.42 -21.36 8.28
N VAL A 5 31.51 -20.49 7.28
CA VAL A 5 30.66 -19.31 7.21
C VAL A 5 29.26 -19.80 6.87
N ALA A 6 28.42 -19.92 7.88
CA ALA A 6 27.01 -20.13 7.65
C ALA A 6 26.48 -18.87 6.96
N LEU A 7 26.31 -18.90 5.66
CA LEU A 7 25.50 -17.94 4.94
C LEU A 7 24.07 -18.13 5.42
N LEU A 8 23.70 -17.35 6.42
CA LEU A 8 22.32 -17.12 6.75
C LEU A 8 21.72 -16.35 5.57
N THR A 9 21.22 -17.07 4.58
CA THR A 9 20.28 -16.53 3.64
C THR A 9 18.99 -16.29 4.43
N ALA A 10 18.88 -15.09 5.02
CA ALA A 10 17.59 -14.63 5.50
C ALA A 10 16.66 -14.66 4.28
N ALA A 11 15.69 -15.56 4.28
CA ALA A 11 14.61 -15.50 3.32
C ALA A 11 13.88 -14.20 3.59
N ILE A 12 14.21 -13.17 2.80
CA ILE A 12 13.49 -11.91 2.84
C ILE A 12 12.09 -12.22 2.33
N ALA A 13 11.09 -12.22 3.23
CA ALA A 13 9.71 -12.30 2.82
C ALA A 13 9.46 -11.09 1.91
N GLN A 14 9.28 -11.34 0.62
CA GLN A 14 9.05 -10.31 -0.37
C GLN A 14 7.64 -9.76 -0.15
N ALA A 15 7.55 -8.58 0.46
CA ALA A 15 6.31 -7.82 0.49
C ALA A 15 6.12 -7.10 -0.85
N HIS A 16 4.89 -6.64 -1.11
CA HIS A 16 4.64 -5.74 -2.24
C HIS A 16 5.37 -4.42 -2.04
N GLN A 17 5.55 -3.65 -3.12
CA GLN A 17 6.06 -2.27 -3.04
C GLN A 17 4.91 -1.29 -3.18
N TRP A 18 4.97 -0.23 -2.42
CA TRP A 18 4.02 0.88 -2.43
C TRP A 18 4.81 2.19 -2.48
N THR A 19 4.70 2.90 -3.58
CA THR A 19 5.51 4.09 -3.84
C THR A 19 4.64 5.23 -4.37
N PRO A 20 5.04 6.49 -4.20
CA PRO A 20 6.26 6.95 -3.51
C PRO A 20 6.19 6.79 -1.99
N THR A 21 7.35 6.79 -1.34
CA THR A 21 7.44 6.70 0.12
C THR A 21 6.87 7.95 0.80
N TYR A 22 7.03 9.11 0.15
CA TYR A 22 6.55 10.41 0.64
C TYR A 22 5.72 11.08 -0.45
N PRO A 23 4.45 10.67 -0.64
CA PRO A 23 3.61 11.24 -1.67
C PRO A 23 3.24 12.68 -1.36
N GLU A 24 3.05 13.46 -2.41
CA GLU A 24 2.57 14.83 -2.33
C GLU A 24 1.22 14.94 -3.01
N PHE A 25 0.28 15.58 -2.34
CA PHE A 25 -1.02 15.90 -2.93
C PHE A 25 -0.94 17.18 -3.75
N ARG A 26 -1.64 17.20 -4.86
CA ARG A 26 -1.80 18.36 -5.75
C ARG A 26 -3.27 18.60 -6.04
N PRO A 27 -3.67 19.81 -6.47
CA PRO A 27 -5.04 20.06 -6.86
C PRO A 27 -5.53 19.10 -7.95
N ALA A 28 -6.70 18.52 -7.76
CA ALA A 28 -7.40 17.72 -8.76
C ALA A 28 -8.26 18.63 -9.66
N TYR A 29 -8.99 18.02 -10.58
CA TYR A 29 -9.85 18.77 -11.51
C TYR A 29 -11.07 19.41 -10.84
N VAL A 30 -11.45 18.92 -9.67
CA VAL A 30 -12.58 19.44 -8.91
C VAL A 30 -12.05 20.33 -7.79
N ASN A 31 -12.61 21.52 -7.63
CA ASN A 31 -12.24 22.45 -6.56
C ASN A 31 -12.45 21.80 -5.19
N GLY A 32 -11.48 21.97 -4.30
CA GLY A 32 -11.54 21.40 -2.96
C GLY A 32 -11.17 19.93 -2.87
N VAL A 33 -10.72 19.34 -3.96
CA VAL A 33 -10.25 17.94 -4.03
C VAL A 33 -8.78 17.90 -4.42
N LEU A 34 -8.01 17.13 -3.68
CA LEU A 34 -6.58 16.88 -3.95
C LEU A 34 -6.38 15.45 -4.43
N ILE A 35 -5.34 15.26 -5.23
CA ILE A 35 -4.97 13.97 -5.79
C ILE A 35 -3.50 13.66 -5.57
N THR A 36 -3.20 12.40 -5.30
CA THR A 36 -1.85 11.86 -5.44
C THR A 36 -1.93 10.52 -6.16
N THR A 37 -0.91 10.23 -6.96
CA THR A 37 -0.83 8.95 -7.68
C THR A 37 0.19 8.06 -7.00
N MET A 38 -0.27 6.88 -6.61
CA MET A 38 0.54 5.85 -5.99
C MET A 38 0.74 4.70 -6.96
N THR A 39 1.81 3.95 -6.77
CA THR A 39 2.10 2.75 -7.56
C THR A 39 2.27 1.57 -6.63
N ILE A 40 1.53 0.51 -6.91
CA ILE A 40 1.71 -0.78 -6.26
C ILE A 40 2.41 -1.74 -7.20
N PHE A 41 3.41 -2.45 -6.67
CA PHE A 41 4.10 -3.52 -7.39
C PHE A 41 3.98 -4.80 -6.57
N ASN A 42 3.30 -5.80 -7.12
CA ASN A 42 3.09 -7.07 -6.43
C ASN A 42 4.25 -8.03 -6.66
N LYS A 43 5.02 -8.30 -5.62
CA LYS A 43 6.12 -9.26 -5.63
C LYS A 43 5.75 -10.63 -5.08
N ARG A 44 4.47 -10.83 -4.75
CA ARG A 44 3.98 -12.07 -4.14
C ARG A 44 3.12 -12.84 -5.12
N SER A 45 3.44 -14.13 -5.29
CA SER A 45 2.64 -15.03 -6.10
C SER A 45 1.40 -15.57 -5.36
N ASP A 46 1.37 -15.46 -4.02
CA ASP A 46 0.30 -15.96 -3.16
C ASP A 46 -0.77 -14.94 -2.81
N VAL A 47 -0.57 -13.67 -3.19
CA VAL A 47 -1.52 -12.58 -2.94
C VAL A 47 -1.83 -11.88 -4.24
N ARG A 48 -3.11 -11.59 -4.47
CA ARG A 48 -3.59 -10.88 -5.67
C ARG A 48 -4.39 -9.64 -5.35
N PHE A 49 -4.87 -9.49 -4.12
CA PHE A 49 -5.74 -8.39 -3.73
C PHE A 49 -5.09 -7.54 -2.65
N TYR A 50 -5.25 -6.23 -2.80
CA TYR A 50 -4.69 -5.25 -1.88
C TYR A 50 -5.75 -4.19 -1.58
N GLU A 51 -5.87 -3.83 -0.30
CA GLU A 51 -6.78 -2.79 0.16
C GLU A 51 -6.03 -1.50 0.42
N ILE A 52 -6.60 -0.39 -0.05
CA ILE A 52 -6.05 0.94 0.16
C ILE A 52 -6.80 1.62 1.30
N ASN A 53 -6.08 2.27 2.19
CA ASN A 53 -6.65 3.11 3.23
C ASN A 53 -5.79 4.34 3.48
N VAL A 54 -6.45 5.40 3.94
CA VAL A 54 -5.81 6.64 4.36
C VAL A 54 -6.05 6.82 5.84
N TYR A 55 -5.02 7.19 6.58
CA TYR A 55 -5.06 7.30 8.04
C TYR A 55 -4.51 8.64 8.52
N ASP A 56 -5.00 9.05 9.69
CA ASP A 56 -4.42 10.14 10.45
C ASP A 56 -3.26 9.64 11.34
N GLU A 57 -2.70 10.54 12.15
CA GLU A 57 -1.61 10.24 13.07
C GLU A 57 -1.96 9.14 14.08
N ASP A 58 -3.22 9.05 14.48
CA ASP A 58 -3.72 8.08 15.47
C ASP A 58 -4.24 6.79 14.82
N TRP A 59 -4.00 6.61 13.52
CA TRP A 59 -4.46 5.46 12.74
C TRP A 59 -5.98 5.37 12.59
N ASN A 60 -6.67 6.47 12.74
CA ASN A 60 -8.08 6.56 12.36
C ASN A 60 -8.20 6.73 10.85
N THR A 61 -9.20 6.09 10.26
CA THR A 61 -9.42 6.20 8.81
C THR A 61 -9.89 7.60 8.44
N ILE A 62 -9.33 8.11 7.35
CA ILE A 62 -9.77 9.36 6.73
C ILE A 62 -10.49 9.01 5.43
N ARG A 63 -11.60 9.67 5.17
CA ARG A 63 -12.35 9.48 3.91
C ARG A 63 -11.48 9.80 2.71
N PHE A 64 -11.57 8.98 1.70
CA PHE A 64 -10.87 9.17 0.45
C PHE A 64 -11.65 8.52 -0.69
N ALA A 65 -11.31 8.87 -1.91
CA ALA A 65 -11.87 8.24 -3.09
C ALA A 65 -10.74 7.66 -3.95
N THR A 66 -11.04 6.57 -4.59
CA THR A 66 -10.18 5.91 -5.57
C THR A 66 -11.06 5.08 -6.49
N THR A 67 -10.52 4.61 -7.61
CA THR A 67 -11.29 3.78 -8.55
C THR A 67 -11.82 2.51 -7.88
N SER A 68 -11.00 1.87 -7.04
CA SER A 68 -11.41 0.71 -6.24
C SER A 68 -10.57 0.65 -4.98
N LYS A 69 -11.20 0.50 -3.82
CA LYS A 69 -10.50 0.37 -2.54
C LYS A 69 -9.78 -0.96 -2.39
N ILE A 70 -10.27 -1.98 -3.06
CA ILE A 70 -9.62 -3.28 -3.15
C ILE A 70 -9.26 -3.49 -4.63
N ILE A 71 -7.98 -3.62 -4.90
CA ILE A 71 -7.46 -3.77 -6.26
C ILE A 71 -6.84 -5.14 -6.45
N GLU A 72 -7.05 -5.67 -7.66
CA GLU A 72 -6.40 -6.91 -8.09
C GLU A 72 -5.08 -6.55 -8.80
N VAL A 73 -3.99 -7.10 -8.30
CA VAL A 73 -2.65 -6.92 -8.88
C VAL A 73 -2.02 -8.29 -9.06
N GLY A 74 -1.76 -8.67 -10.29
CA GLY A 74 -1.13 -9.93 -10.61
C GLY A 74 0.34 -9.99 -10.14
N TYR A 75 0.89 -11.19 -10.08
CA TYR A 75 2.29 -11.39 -9.74
C TYR A 75 3.21 -10.62 -10.69
N LEU A 76 4.11 -9.83 -10.14
CA LEU A 76 5.04 -8.94 -10.86
C LEU A 76 4.35 -7.86 -11.71
N GLU A 77 3.10 -7.55 -11.43
CA GLU A 77 2.36 -6.47 -12.07
C GLU A 77 2.52 -5.16 -11.29
N ARG A 78 2.56 -4.06 -12.02
CA ARG A 78 2.52 -2.70 -11.49
C ARG A 78 1.21 -2.05 -11.85
N ILE A 79 0.58 -1.41 -10.89
CA ILE A 79 -0.64 -0.64 -11.11
C ILE A 79 -0.50 0.73 -10.46
N ASN A 80 -0.89 1.77 -11.19
CA ASN A 80 -1.02 3.12 -10.67
C ASN A 80 -2.40 3.30 -10.09
N VAL A 81 -2.46 3.92 -8.93
CA VAL A 81 -3.70 4.19 -8.21
C VAL A 81 -3.77 5.68 -7.88
N ASP A 82 -4.83 6.33 -8.28
CA ASP A 82 -5.11 7.70 -7.91
C ASP A 82 -5.88 7.71 -6.58
N VAL A 83 -5.38 8.48 -5.64
CA VAL A 83 -6.00 8.66 -4.33
C VAL A 83 -6.44 10.10 -4.20
N PHE A 84 -7.74 10.31 -3.96
CA PHE A 84 -8.35 11.62 -3.81
C PHE A 84 -8.76 11.85 -2.37
N ILE A 85 -8.46 13.02 -1.86
CA ILE A 85 -8.93 13.48 -0.55
C ILE A 85 -9.56 14.86 -0.67
N LEU A 86 -10.34 15.23 0.32
CA LEU A 86 -10.79 16.61 0.42
C LEU A 86 -9.64 17.50 0.93
N GLU A 87 -9.51 18.67 0.35
CA GLU A 87 -8.48 19.63 0.74
C GLU A 87 -8.49 19.95 2.23
N GLN A 88 -9.69 20.06 2.81
CA GLN A 88 -9.86 20.31 4.24
C GLN A 88 -9.31 19.18 5.13
N ASP A 89 -9.18 17.97 4.60
CA ASP A 89 -8.69 16.81 5.35
C ASP A 89 -7.16 16.67 5.29
N LEU A 90 -6.49 17.40 4.39
CA LEU A 90 -5.05 17.26 4.17
C LEU A 90 -4.23 17.44 5.46
N VAL A 91 -4.61 18.36 6.31
CA VAL A 91 -3.93 18.64 7.58
C VAL A 91 -3.90 17.42 8.50
N ASN A 92 -4.86 16.51 8.37
CA ASN A 92 -4.98 15.31 9.20
C ASN A 92 -4.45 14.05 8.50
N VAL A 93 -4.16 14.11 7.22
CA VAL A 93 -3.63 12.94 6.49
C VAL A 93 -2.18 12.71 6.85
N GLU A 94 -1.88 11.54 7.41
CA GLU A 94 -0.53 11.16 7.79
C GLU A 94 -0.01 10.00 6.94
N TYR A 95 -0.85 9.01 6.65
CA TYR A 95 -0.43 7.79 5.94
C TYR A 95 -1.41 7.40 4.85
N ILE A 96 -0.85 6.90 3.74
CA ILE A 96 -1.58 6.16 2.72
C ILE A 96 -1.01 4.76 2.70
N CYS A 97 -1.85 3.76 2.94
CA CYS A 97 -1.41 2.38 3.15
C CYS A 97 -2.07 1.41 2.17
N THR A 98 -1.33 0.37 1.84
CA THR A 98 -1.87 -0.83 1.20
C THR A 98 -1.69 -2.04 2.10
N THR A 99 -2.72 -2.87 2.18
CA THR A 99 -2.72 -4.10 2.97
C THR A 99 -3.06 -5.26 2.05
N SER A 100 -2.24 -6.31 2.10
CA SER A 100 -2.54 -7.53 1.36
C SER A 100 -3.81 -8.17 1.89
N LYS A 101 -4.69 -8.63 0.98
CA LYS A 101 -5.92 -9.33 1.30
C LYS A 101 -5.83 -10.76 0.84
N LEU A 102 -6.16 -11.68 1.72
CA LEU A 102 -6.28 -13.08 1.40
C LEU A 102 -7.74 -13.39 1.07
N LEU A 103 -7.93 -14.29 0.12
CA LEU A 103 -9.25 -14.88 -0.11
C LEU A 103 -9.67 -15.68 1.13
N ALA A 104 -10.98 -15.81 1.36
CA ALA A 104 -11.53 -16.46 2.55
C ALA A 104 -10.96 -17.86 2.81
N ASP A 105 -10.59 -18.57 1.76
CA ASP A 105 -10.04 -19.93 1.82
C ASP A 105 -8.58 -19.96 2.29
N ASP A 106 -7.89 -18.82 2.27
CA ASP A 106 -6.46 -18.69 2.60
C ASP A 106 -6.22 -18.13 4.00
N LEU A 107 -7.27 -17.93 4.78
CA LEU A 107 -7.21 -17.24 6.08
C LEU A 107 -6.24 -17.87 7.09
N ASN A 108 -5.88 -19.12 6.91
CA ASN A 108 -5.04 -19.87 7.87
C ASN A 108 -3.54 -19.83 7.53
N ASN A 109 -3.15 -19.37 6.34
CA ASN A 109 -1.79 -19.55 5.84
C ASN A 109 -1.10 -18.25 5.39
N GLY A 110 -1.73 -17.11 5.59
CA GLY A 110 -1.24 -15.87 4.99
C GLY A 110 -0.64 -14.90 5.98
N ILE A 111 0.53 -14.39 5.61
CA ILE A 111 1.12 -13.21 6.24
C ILE A 111 0.49 -11.99 5.59
N HIS A 112 -0.22 -11.19 6.39
CA HIS A 112 -0.70 -9.89 5.96
C HIS A 112 0.44 -8.90 5.94
N SER A 113 0.63 -8.23 4.81
CA SER A 113 1.61 -7.17 4.66
C SER A 113 0.89 -5.84 4.56
N LYS A 114 1.26 -4.91 5.42
CA LYS A 114 0.77 -3.52 5.37
C LYS A 114 1.96 -2.61 5.14
N ILE A 115 1.91 -1.83 4.08
CA ILE A 115 2.94 -0.86 3.75
C ILE A 115 2.32 0.52 3.67
N CYS A 116 2.92 1.46 4.37
CA CYS A 116 2.42 2.82 4.46
C CYS A 116 3.43 3.82 3.91
N SER A 117 2.92 4.77 3.14
CA SER A 117 3.65 5.96 2.72
C SER A 117 3.26 7.12 3.60
N LYS A 118 4.23 7.91 4.01
CA LYS A 118 4.01 9.05 4.89
C LYS A 118 3.80 10.32 4.07
N VAL A 119 2.70 10.97 4.29
CA VAL A 119 2.34 12.24 3.65
C VAL A 119 3.02 13.42 4.33
#